data_26ee4d007a6475a9d6567aef5ea37c54
#
_entry.id   26ee4d007a6475a9d6567aef5ea37c54
#
_cell.length_a   1.000
_cell.length_b   1.000
_cell.length_c   1.000
_cell.angle_alpha   90.00
_cell.angle_beta   90.00
_cell.angle_gamma   90.00
#
_symmetry.space_group_name_H-M   'P 1'
#
loop_
_entity.id
_entity.type
_entity.pdbx_description
1 polymer ?
#
loop_
_entity_poly.entity_id
_entity_poly.type
_entity_poly.pdbx_seq_one_letter_code
_entity_poly.pdbx_strand_id
1 'polypeptide(L)'
;GTGTQLITAEAPGPRATTGTVTWWERRGGRGWTRVGSAPARFGAGGLVRGDRRRQGTSTTPTGVYRLPFAFGIEAAPPGTAYPYRRVTRASWWCQDNASRSYNRWVEPLPADCRAAEAEHLVTYRAQYAHALVIGYNYDRPVRGRGAGIFLHANGKGATAGCVSVPEAAMERILRWVRPDARPRIAIGWAGA
;
A
#
# COMPACT_ATOMS: atom_id res chain seq x y z
N GLY A 1 -2.26 20.01 1.71
CA GLY A 1 -1.40 19.30 2.68
C GLY A 1 0.01 19.86 2.68
N THR A 2 0.67 19.85 3.83
CA THR A 2 2.03 20.40 4.02
C THR A 2 3.14 19.42 3.64
N GLY A 3 2.82 18.22 3.11
CA GLY A 3 3.82 17.23 2.71
C GLY A 3 4.59 17.66 1.45
N THR A 4 5.85 17.22 1.37
CA THR A 4 6.76 17.53 0.26
C THR A 4 7.08 16.30 -0.59
N GLN A 5 6.56 15.11 -0.25
CA GLN A 5 6.65 13.90 -1.06
C GLN A 5 5.25 13.36 -1.38
N LEU A 6 5.03 13.01 -2.64
CA LEU A 6 3.78 12.47 -3.14
C LEU A 6 4.06 11.28 -4.05
N ILE A 7 3.33 10.20 -3.87
CA ILE A 7 3.24 9.09 -4.82
C ILE A 7 1.89 9.21 -5.51
N THR A 8 1.84 9.18 -6.82
CA THR A 8 0.61 9.02 -7.59
C THR A 8 0.54 7.62 -8.17
N ALA A 9 -0.60 6.96 -8.03
CA ALA A 9 -0.89 5.66 -8.64
C ALA A 9 -2.09 5.86 -9.58
N GLU A 10 -1.84 5.87 -10.87
CA GLU A 10 -2.79 6.34 -11.87
C GLU A 10 -3.09 5.25 -12.90
N ALA A 11 -4.37 4.95 -13.06
CA ALA A 11 -4.89 4.02 -14.05
C ALA A 11 -5.53 4.79 -15.22
N PRO A 12 -5.61 4.21 -16.44
CA PRO A 12 -6.30 4.84 -17.56
C PRO A 12 -7.83 4.90 -17.39
N GLY A 13 -8.39 4.09 -16.48
CA GLY A 13 -9.82 4.08 -16.20
C GLY A 13 -10.18 3.16 -15.03
N PRO A 14 -11.44 3.21 -14.54
CA PRO A 14 -11.83 2.52 -13.31
C PRO A 14 -11.78 0.99 -13.41
N ARG A 15 -11.85 0.40 -14.59
CA ARG A 15 -11.75 -1.06 -14.80
C ARG A 15 -10.34 -1.54 -15.12
N ALA A 16 -9.38 -0.64 -15.23
CA ALA A 16 -8.00 -1.00 -15.54
C ALA A 16 -7.33 -1.71 -14.36
N THR A 17 -6.55 -2.73 -14.66
CA THR A 17 -5.73 -3.47 -13.69
C THR A 17 -4.25 -3.12 -13.79
N THR A 18 -3.89 -2.22 -14.70
CA THR A 18 -2.53 -1.72 -14.92
C THR A 18 -2.55 -0.19 -15.06
N GLY A 19 -1.41 0.43 -14.83
CA GLY A 19 -1.20 1.87 -14.96
C GLY A 19 0.20 2.26 -14.57
N THR A 20 0.36 3.40 -13.91
CA THR A 20 1.66 3.96 -13.58
C THR A 20 1.69 4.46 -12.14
N VAL A 21 2.76 4.13 -11.41
CA VAL A 21 3.12 4.80 -10.17
C VAL A 21 4.22 5.80 -10.48
N THR A 22 4.05 7.03 -10.01
CA THR A 22 5.05 8.10 -10.12
C THR A 22 5.29 8.70 -8.74
N TRP A 23 6.55 8.99 -8.39
CA TRP A 23 6.87 9.67 -7.14
C TRP A 23 7.48 11.03 -7.43
N TRP A 24 7.04 11.99 -6.61
CA TRP A 24 7.21 13.43 -6.80
C TRP A 24 7.76 14.07 -5.56
N GLU A 25 8.61 15.06 -5.72
CA GLU A 25 9.13 15.87 -4.63
C GLU A 25 8.85 17.35 -4.88
N ARG A 26 8.55 18.09 -3.81
CA ARG A 26 8.39 19.53 -3.83
C ARG A 26 9.45 20.19 -2.95
N ARG A 27 10.28 21.05 -3.54
CA ARG A 27 11.36 21.77 -2.84
C ARG A 27 11.13 23.28 -2.92
N GLY A 28 11.35 23.98 -1.79
CA GLY A 28 11.45 25.43 -1.74
C GLY A 28 10.24 26.20 -2.31
N GLY A 29 9.01 25.73 -2.09
CA GLY A 29 7.80 26.41 -2.56
C GLY A 29 7.53 26.33 -4.06
N ARG A 30 8.41 25.70 -4.83
CA ARG A 30 8.23 25.40 -6.26
C ARG A 30 7.23 24.26 -6.46
N GLY A 31 6.76 24.07 -7.69
CA GLY A 31 5.86 22.97 -8.06
C GLY A 31 6.45 21.57 -7.81
N TRP A 32 5.67 20.56 -8.06
CA TRP A 32 6.08 19.17 -7.95
C TRP A 32 7.04 18.79 -9.08
N THR A 33 8.15 18.16 -8.72
CA THR A 33 9.14 17.62 -9.66
C THR A 33 9.07 16.09 -9.61
N ARG A 34 8.99 15.46 -10.78
CA ARG A 34 9.02 14.01 -10.90
C ARG A 34 10.42 13.49 -10.54
N VAL A 35 10.47 12.56 -9.57
CA VAL A 35 11.70 11.87 -9.15
C VAL A 35 11.86 10.55 -9.90
N GLY A 36 10.75 9.84 -10.11
CA GLY A 36 10.76 8.59 -10.87
C GLY A 36 9.37 8.08 -11.16
N SER A 37 9.28 7.05 -11.98
CA SER A 37 8.03 6.35 -12.30
C SER A 37 8.29 4.88 -12.61
N ALA A 38 7.26 4.06 -12.50
CA ALA A 38 7.28 2.65 -12.84
C ALA A 38 5.90 2.17 -13.28
N PRO A 39 5.82 1.12 -14.12
CA PRO A 39 4.54 0.46 -14.37
C PRO A 39 3.95 -0.07 -13.08
N ALA A 40 2.64 0.00 -12.96
CA ALA A 40 1.91 -0.43 -11.78
C ALA A 40 0.81 -1.42 -12.12
N ARG A 41 0.43 -2.24 -11.12
CA ARG A 41 -0.74 -3.11 -11.18
C ARG A 41 -1.68 -2.76 -10.03
N PHE A 42 -2.95 -2.92 -10.31
CA PHE A 42 -4.06 -2.66 -9.40
C PHE A 42 -4.88 -3.92 -9.13
N GLY A 43 -5.93 -3.79 -8.36
CA GLY A 43 -6.84 -4.87 -8.06
C GLY A 43 -7.48 -5.51 -9.30
N ALA A 44 -7.70 -6.81 -9.26
CA ALA A 44 -8.36 -7.55 -10.35
C ALA A 44 -9.77 -7.03 -10.66
N GLY A 45 -10.44 -6.43 -9.67
CA GLY A 45 -11.72 -5.74 -9.82
C GLY A 45 -11.61 -4.28 -10.30
N GLY A 46 -10.40 -3.81 -10.67
CA GLY A 46 -10.16 -2.41 -11.04
C GLY A 46 -10.09 -1.48 -9.83
N LEU A 47 -10.52 -0.23 -10.01
CA LEU A 47 -10.50 0.81 -8.98
C LEU A 47 -11.92 1.24 -8.60
N VAL A 48 -12.11 1.63 -7.35
CA VAL A 48 -13.38 2.14 -6.84
C VAL A 48 -13.12 3.24 -5.81
N ARG A 49 -14.02 4.20 -5.68
CA ARG A 49 -13.92 5.21 -4.61
C ARG A 49 -13.74 4.54 -3.25
N GLY A 50 -12.77 5.01 -2.45
CA GLY A 50 -12.45 4.40 -1.16
C GLY A 50 -13.65 4.32 -0.20
N ASP A 51 -14.54 5.32 -0.22
CA ASP A 51 -15.77 5.35 0.58
C ASP A 51 -16.82 4.33 0.12
N ARG A 52 -16.71 3.78 -1.09
CA ARG A 52 -17.63 2.78 -1.67
C ARG A 52 -17.04 1.38 -1.76
N ARG A 53 -15.74 1.23 -1.44
CA ARG A 53 -15.07 -0.07 -1.50
C ARG A 53 -15.70 -1.06 -0.51
N ARG A 54 -15.79 -2.32 -0.93
CA ARG A 54 -16.21 -3.45 -0.09
C ARG A 54 -15.10 -4.51 -0.04
N GLN A 55 -14.98 -5.16 1.11
CA GLN A 55 -14.05 -6.28 1.29
C GLN A 55 -14.39 -7.43 0.33
N GLY A 56 -13.37 -8.13 -0.16
CA GLY A 56 -13.55 -9.27 -1.05
C GLY A 56 -13.81 -8.93 -2.54
N THR A 57 -13.88 -7.64 -2.91
CA THR A 57 -14.13 -7.23 -4.30
C THR A 57 -12.87 -7.14 -5.17
N SER A 58 -11.70 -7.34 -4.60
CA SER A 58 -10.40 -7.18 -5.28
C SER A 58 -10.23 -5.84 -5.99
N THR A 59 -10.89 -4.78 -5.49
CA THR A 59 -10.77 -3.42 -6.04
C THR A 59 -9.74 -2.60 -5.29
N THR A 60 -9.00 -1.74 -6.00
CA THR A 60 -8.09 -0.77 -5.40
C THR A 60 -8.87 0.50 -5.00
N PRO A 61 -8.77 0.96 -3.74
CA PRO A 61 -9.48 2.16 -3.30
C PRO A 61 -8.83 3.43 -3.83
N THR A 62 -9.59 4.28 -4.55
CA THR A 62 -9.12 5.61 -4.93
C THR A 62 -9.26 6.60 -3.78
N GLY A 63 -8.39 7.60 -3.77
CA GLY A 63 -8.31 8.63 -2.75
C GLY A 63 -6.88 9.03 -2.43
N VAL A 64 -6.70 9.87 -1.41
CA VAL A 64 -5.39 10.30 -0.93
C VAL A 64 -5.15 9.75 0.48
N TYR A 65 -4.08 8.99 0.65
CA TYR A 65 -3.80 8.28 1.89
C TYR A 65 -2.41 8.62 2.43
N ARG A 66 -2.25 8.58 3.75
CA ARG A 66 -0.94 8.58 4.39
C ARG A 66 -0.28 7.21 4.26
N LEU A 67 1.00 7.15 4.52
CA LEU A 67 1.79 5.92 4.53
C LEU A 67 2.23 5.63 5.97
N PRO A 68 1.54 4.78 6.74
CA PRO A 68 1.83 4.56 8.16
C PRO A 68 3.25 4.09 8.46
N PHE A 69 3.72 3.05 7.75
CA PHE A 69 5.06 2.48 7.87
C PHE A 69 5.37 1.57 6.68
N ALA A 70 6.63 1.25 6.52
CA ALA A 70 7.10 0.24 5.59
C ALA A 70 7.31 -1.10 6.30
N PHE A 71 7.30 -2.19 5.53
CA PHE A 71 7.63 -3.51 6.04
C PHE A 71 8.21 -4.40 4.94
N GLY A 72 8.79 -5.53 5.33
CA GLY A 72 9.26 -6.52 4.37
C GLY A 72 9.79 -7.79 4.99
N ILE A 73 9.77 -8.85 4.17
CA ILE A 73 10.43 -10.12 4.48
C ILE A 73 11.95 -9.95 4.35
N GLU A 74 12.39 -9.14 3.40
CA GLU A 74 13.79 -8.76 3.25
C GLU A 74 14.16 -7.59 4.18
N ALA A 75 15.44 -7.39 4.42
CA ALA A 75 15.91 -6.22 5.16
C ALA A 75 15.57 -4.93 4.42
N ALA A 76 15.37 -3.84 5.17
CA ALA A 76 15.18 -2.54 4.55
C ALA A 76 16.36 -2.24 3.58
N PRO A 77 16.09 -1.77 2.36
CA PRO A 77 17.16 -1.37 1.45
C PRO A 77 18.10 -0.35 2.11
N PRO A 78 19.42 -0.45 1.92
CA PRO A 78 20.36 0.52 2.48
C PRO A 78 19.98 1.96 2.12
N GLY A 79 19.97 2.86 3.12
CA GLY A 79 19.54 4.26 2.97
C GLY A 79 18.05 4.49 3.22
N THR A 80 17.26 3.48 3.56
CA THR A 80 15.86 3.64 3.98
C THR A 80 15.81 4.38 5.31
N ALA A 81 15.17 5.55 5.33
CA ALA A 81 14.92 6.35 6.54
C ALA A 81 13.49 6.19 7.10
N TYR A 82 12.62 5.54 6.35
CA TYR A 82 11.22 5.37 6.75
C TYR A 82 11.07 4.29 7.82
N PRO A 83 10.13 4.42 8.78
CA PRO A 83 9.86 3.37 9.76
C PRO A 83 9.60 2.03 9.07
N TYR A 84 10.41 1.02 9.39
CA TYR A 84 10.40 -0.27 8.71
C TYR A 84 10.22 -1.42 9.72
N ARG A 85 9.26 -2.29 9.46
CA ARG A 85 9.02 -3.50 10.26
C ARG A 85 9.48 -4.73 9.48
N ARG A 86 10.36 -5.52 10.09
CA ARG A 86 10.76 -6.81 9.53
C ARG A 86 9.63 -7.83 9.74
N VAL A 87 9.25 -8.53 8.67
CA VAL A 87 8.31 -9.64 8.75
C VAL A 87 8.98 -10.84 9.40
N THR A 88 8.32 -11.45 10.37
CA THR A 88 8.72 -12.69 11.03
C THR A 88 7.69 -13.79 10.77
N ARG A 89 7.93 -15.00 11.24
CA ARG A 89 6.95 -16.09 11.18
C ARG A 89 5.68 -15.81 11.99
N ALA A 90 5.74 -14.87 12.93
CA ALA A 90 4.61 -14.48 13.76
C ALA A 90 3.81 -13.29 13.18
N SER A 91 4.27 -12.68 12.09
CA SER A 91 3.67 -11.47 11.53
C SER A 91 2.45 -11.77 10.67
N TRP A 92 1.33 -11.13 11.01
CA TRP A 92 0.05 -11.24 10.33
C TRP A 92 -0.57 -9.88 10.09
N TRP A 93 -1.42 -9.78 9.08
CA TRP A 93 -2.35 -8.66 8.91
C TRP A 93 -3.77 -9.16 9.09
N CYS A 94 -4.42 -8.77 10.18
CA CYS A 94 -5.79 -9.20 10.46
C CYS A 94 -6.79 -8.46 9.57
N GLN A 95 -7.63 -9.22 8.86
CA GLN A 95 -8.70 -8.71 8.00
C GLN A 95 -10.08 -9.24 8.43
N ASP A 96 -10.13 -9.92 9.59
CA ASP A 96 -11.37 -10.46 10.12
C ASP A 96 -12.28 -9.34 10.65
N ASN A 97 -13.43 -9.17 10.02
CA ASN A 97 -14.43 -8.18 10.42
C ASN A 97 -14.95 -8.36 11.86
N ALA A 98 -14.80 -9.53 12.45
CA ALA A 98 -15.19 -9.78 13.84
C ALA A 98 -14.11 -9.42 14.85
N SER A 99 -12.84 -9.35 14.43
CA SER A 99 -11.72 -9.10 15.32
C SER A 99 -11.62 -7.64 15.76
N ARG A 100 -11.14 -7.41 16.98
CA ARG A 100 -10.73 -6.09 17.49
C ARG A 100 -9.51 -5.55 16.77
N SER A 101 -8.70 -6.46 16.19
CA SER A 101 -7.50 -6.14 15.41
C SER A 101 -7.77 -5.96 13.92
N TYR A 102 -9.03 -5.76 13.51
CA TYR A 102 -9.36 -5.55 12.11
C TYR A 102 -8.53 -4.44 11.48
N ASN A 103 -7.93 -4.75 10.32
CA ASN A 103 -7.02 -3.89 9.56
C ASN A 103 -5.78 -3.46 10.36
N ARG A 104 -5.15 -4.39 11.07
CA ARG A 104 -3.94 -4.17 11.85
C ARG A 104 -2.89 -5.24 11.60
N TRP A 105 -1.64 -4.82 11.70
CA TRP A 105 -0.51 -5.70 11.92
C TRP A 105 -0.60 -6.31 13.32
N VAL A 106 -0.45 -7.61 13.42
CA VAL A 106 -0.46 -8.35 14.69
C VAL A 106 0.67 -9.36 14.74
N GLU A 107 1.24 -9.56 15.94
CA GLU A 107 2.29 -10.54 16.25
C GLU A 107 2.14 -11.03 17.71
N PRO A 108 1.75 -12.29 17.93
CA PRO A 108 1.19 -13.26 16.99
C PRO A 108 -0.25 -12.93 16.59
N LEU A 109 -0.86 -13.80 15.76
CA LEU A 109 -2.29 -13.70 15.43
C LEU A 109 -3.13 -13.85 16.71
N PRO A 110 -3.97 -12.86 17.07
CA PRO A 110 -4.79 -12.96 18.28
C PRO A 110 -5.94 -13.96 18.10
N ALA A 111 -6.41 -14.53 19.20
CA ALA A 111 -7.44 -15.58 19.19
C ALA A 111 -8.78 -15.13 18.56
N ASP A 112 -9.08 -13.83 18.58
CA ASP A 112 -10.29 -13.26 17.98
C ASP A 112 -10.16 -12.94 16.48
N CYS A 113 -8.98 -13.19 15.86
CA CYS A 113 -8.76 -13.04 14.42
C CYS A 113 -8.55 -14.40 13.77
N ARG A 114 -9.49 -14.83 12.97
CA ARG A 114 -9.41 -16.13 12.28
C ARG A 114 -8.29 -16.10 11.23
N ALA A 115 -7.46 -17.14 11.22
CA ALA A 115 -6.36 -17.26 10.26
C ALA A 115 -6.82 -17.26 8.80
N ALA A 116 -8.00 -17.80 8.51
CA ALA A 116 -8.60 -17.77 7.18
C ALA A 116 -9.02 -16.37 6.73
N GLU A 117 -9.16 -15.44 7.66
CA GLU A 117 -9.50 -14.03 7.44
C GLU A 117 -8.28 -13.10 7.72
N ALA A 118 -7.07 -13.63 7.60
CA ALA A 118 -5.85 -12.88 7.85
C ALA A 118 -4.76 -13.26 6.84
N GLU A 119 -3.88 -12.32 6.55
CA GLU A 119 -2.70 -12.59 5.74
C GLU A 119 -1.53 -12.97 6.63
N HIS A 120 -1.00 -14.19 6.48
CA HIS A 120 0.27 -14.59 7.06
C HIS A 120 1.39 -13.98 6.21
N LEU A 121 1.92 -12.84 6.61
CA LEU A 121 2.75 -11.99 5.76
C LEU A 121 3.99 -12.69 5.21
N VAL A 122 4.59 -13.61 5.98
CA VAL A 122 5.79 -14.35 5.57
C VAL A 122 5.59 -15.27 4.38
N THR A 123 4.34 -15.61 4.03
CA THR A 123 4.03 -16.51 2.90
C THR A 123 4.11 -15.81 1.54
N TYR A 124 4.02 -14.48 1.50
CA TYR A 124 4.02 -13.68 0.27
C TYR A 124 5.43 -13.18 -0.09
N ARG A 125 6.36 -14.12 -0.29
CA ARG A 125 7.81 -13.84 -0.39
C ARG A 125 8.17 -12.78 -1.44
N ALA A 126 7.63 -12.89 -2.66
CA ALA A 126 7.91 -11.95 -3.72
C ALA A 126 7.20 -10.60 -3.49
N GLN A 127 5.90 -10.65 -3.16
CA GLN A 127 5.09 -9.44 -3.02
C GLN A 127 5.52 -8.61 -1.81
N TYR A 128 5.82 -9.26 -0.69
CA TYR A 128 6.18 -8.61 0.56
C TYR A 128 7.68 -8.69 0.86
N ALA A 129 8.53 -8.88 -0.19
CA ALA A 129 9.95 -8.62 -0.05
C ALA A 129 10.16 -7.21 0.52
N HIS A 130 9.45 -6.23 -0.06
CA HIS A 130 9.39 -4.83 0.40
C HIS A 130 7.99 -4.25 0.16
N ALA A 131 7.45 -3.53 1.14
CA ALA A 131 6.13 -2.92 1.05
C ALA A 131 6.00 -1.63 1.88
N LEU A 132 5.02 -0.80 1.51
CA LEU A 132 4.53 0.36 2.27
C LEU A 132 3.05 0.18 2.57
N VAL A 133 2.65 0.37 3.81
CA VAL A 133 1.22 0.39 4.18
C VAL A 133 0.57 1.63 3.61
N ILE A 134 -0.51 1.45 2.87
CA ILE A 134 -1.39 2.54 2.43
C ILE A 134 -2.46 2.71 3.52
N GLY A 135 -2.60 3.92 4.06
CA GLY A 135 -3.47 4.23 5.20
C GLY A 135 -4.97 4.20 4.89
N TYR A 136 -5.37 3.44 3.87
CA TYR A 136 -6.77 3.21 3.56
C TYR A 136 -7.45 2.44 4.70
N ASN A 137 -8.59 2.95 5.16
CA ASN A 137 -9.38 2.34 6.23
C ASN A 137 -8.55 1.95 7.48
N TYR A 138 -7.45 2.67 7.76
CA TYR A 138 -6.47 2.29 8.76
C TYR A 138 -6.68 2.99 10.10
N ASP A 139 -6.83 4.32 10.14
CA ASP A 139 -6.88 5.06 11.41
C ASP A 139 -8.15 4.77 12.21
N ARG A 140 -9.29 4.77 11.53
CA ARG A 140 -10.62 4.43 12.06
C ARG A 140 -11.27 3.41 11.14
N PRO A 141 -10.92 2.11 11.31
CA PRO A 141 -11.41 1.08 10.40
C PRO A 141 -12.93 0.95 10.44
N VAL A 142 -13.53 0.98 9.26
CA VAL A 142 -14.93 0.63 9.06
C VAL A 142 -14.98 -0.81 8.54
N ARG A 143 -15.60 -1.68 9.31
CA ARG A 143 -15.75 -3.11 8.97
C ARG A 143 -16.48 -3.27 7.64
N GLY A 144 -16.08 -4.26 6.86
CA GLY A 144 -16.65 -4.53 5.54
C GLY A 144 -16.11 -3.65 4.40
N ARG A 145 -15.35 -2.59 4.68
CA ARG A 145 -14.71 -1.78 3.62
C ARG A 145 -13.42 -2.36 3.09
N GLY A 146 -12.86 -3.32 3.79
CA GLY A 146 -11.60 -3.98 3.42
C GLY A 146 -10.40 -3.48 4.21
N ALA A 147 -9.37 -4.30 4.19
CA ALA A 147 -8.16 -4.18 4.99
C ALA A 147 -6.93 -4.56 4.16
N GLY A 148 -5.72 -4.30 4.68
CA GLY A 148 -4.50 -4.78 4.08
C GLY A 148 -4.22 -4.20 2.69
N ILE A 149 -4.33 -2.89 2.51
CA ILE A 149 -3.99 -2.22 1.25
C ILE A 149 -2.56 -1.69 1.34
N PHE A 150 -1.69 -2.20 0.47
CA PHE A 150 -0.26 -1.89 0.45
C PHE A 150 0.20 -1.44 -0.93
N LEU A 151 1.31 -0.71 -0.97
CA LEU A 151 2.17 -0.58 -2.14
C LEU A 151 3.31 -1.58 -1.96
N HIS A 152 3.45 -2.55 -2.87
CA HIS A 152 4.39 -3.66 -2.72
C HIS A 152 5.05 -4.10 -4.03
N ALA A 153 6.00 -5.02 -3.97
CA ALA A 153 6.63 -5.60 -5.16
C ALA A 153 5.63 -6.48 -5.95
N ASN A 154 5.83 -6.56 -7.27
CA ASN A 154 4.95 -7.35 -8.13
C ASN A 154 4.94 -8.84 -7.76
N GLY A 155 3.74 -9.41 -7.71
CA GLY A 155 3.51 -10.84 -7.81
C GLY A 155 3.09 -11.24 -9.24
N LYS A 156 2.28 -12.29 -9.34
CA LYS A 156 1.70 -12.74 -10.61
C LYS A 156 0.38 -11.99 -10.88
N GLY A 157 0.31 -11.22 -11.98
CA GLY A 157 -0.93 -10.57 -12.43
C GLY A 157 -1.42 -9.40 -11.57
N ALA A 158 -2.73 -9.15 -11.63
CA ALA A 158 -3.43 -8.14 -10.85
C ALA A 158 -3.47 -8.50 -9.36
N THR A 159 -3.69 -7.51 -8.49
CA THR A 159 -3.69 -7.69 -7.03
C THR A 159 -5.09 -7.99 -6.48
N ALA A 160 -5.18 -8.27 -5.19
CA ALA A 160 -6.46 -8.36 -4.47
C ALA A 160 -6.97 -6.97 -3.98
N GLY A 161 -6.37 -5.88 -4.49
CA GLY A 161 -6.74 -4.49 -4.14
C GLY A 161 -5.55 -3.59 -3.82
N CYS A 162 -4.37 -4.15 -3.60
CA CYS A 162 -3.13 -3.40 -3.42
C CYS A 162 -2.69 -2.69 -4.72
N VAL A 163 -1.70 -1.82 -4.61
CA VAL A 163 -0.92 -1.29 -5.73
C VAL A 163 0.41 -2.04 -5.74
N SER A 164 0.85 -2.53 -6.89
CA SER A 164 2.17 -3.17 -6.98
C SER A 164 3.00 -2.61 -8.12
N VAL A 165 4.33 -2.64 -7.94
CA VAL A 165 5.35 -2.14 -8.87
C VAL A 165 6.50 -3.15 -8.97
N PRO A 166 7.37 -3.08 -9.99
CA PRO A 166 8.60 -3.88 -10.01
C PRO A 166 9.42 -3.71 -8.73
N GLU A 167 10.06 -4.77 -8.26
CA GLU A 167 10.83 -4.76 -7.00
C GLU A 167 11.88 -3.66 -6.96
N ALA A 168 12.63 -3.46 -8.05
CA ALA A 168 13.61 -2.38 -8.15
C ALA A 168 12.99 -0.97 -7.99
N ALA A 169 11.73 -0.77 -8.39
CA ALA A 169 11.01 0.48 -8.16
C ALA A 169 10.60 0.59 -6.69
N MET A 170 10.13 -0.51 -6.07
CA MET A 170 9.78 -0.52 -4.65
C MET A 170 10.96 -0.16 -3.76
N GLU A 171 12.14 -0.71 -4.03
CA GLU A 171 13.37 -0.36 -3.33
C GLU A 171 13.75 1.11 -3.50
N ARG A 172 13.64 1.67 -4.73
CA ARG A 172 13.91 3.09 -4.98
C ARG A 172 12.96 3.98 -4.20
N ILE A 173 11.67 3.62 -4.14
CA ILE A 173 10.67 4.34 -3.35
C ILE A 173 11.03 4.30 -1.87
N LEU A 174 11.45 3.15 -1.33
CA LEU A 174 11.84 3.02 0.08
C LEU A 174 13.08 3.84 0.45
N ARG A 175 14.07 3.95 -0.46
CA ARG A 175 15.24 4.81 -0.25
C ARG A 175 14.91 6.30 -0.34
N TRP A 176 13.87 6.65 -1.07
CA TRP A 176 13.46 8.04 -1.30
C TRP A 176 12.50 8.56 -0.26
N VAL A 177 11.55 7.74 0.22
CA VAL A 177 10.51 8.18 1.14
C VAL A 177 11.09 8.54 2.51
N ARG A 178 10.64 9.68 3.10
CA ARG A 178 11.10 10.16 4.41
C ARG A 178 9.92 10.59 5.29
N PRO A 179 9.96 10.30 6.61
CA PRO A 179 8.86 10.64 7.52
C PRO A 179 8.65 12.15 7.69
N ASP A 180 9.72 12.94 7.72
CA ASP A 180 9.69 14.40 7.82
C ASP A 180 9.05 15.08 6.60
N ALA A 181 9.11 14.44 5.43
CA ALA A 181 8.46 14.90 4.21
C ALA A 181 6.94 14.66 4.19
N ARG A 182 6.39 13.97 5.19
CA ARG A 182 4.95 13.62 5.32
C ARG A 182 4.36 13.04 4.03
N PRO A 183 4.91 11.95 3.52
CA PRO A 183 4.53 11.40 2.23
C PRO A 183 3.06 10.98 2.19
N ARG A 184 2.46 11.12 1.02
CA ARG A 184 1.10 10.64 0.71
C ARG A 184 1.13 9.81 -0.56
N ILE A 185 0.13 8.95 -0.71
CA ILE A 185 -0.19 8.32 -1.98
C ILE A 185 -1.57 8.78 -2.45
N ALA A 186 -1.66 9.23 -3.69
CA ALA A 186 -2.90 9.55 -4.37
C ALA A 186 -3.18 8.47 -5.41
N ILE A 187 -4.31 7.78 -5.29
CA ILE A 187 -4.72 6.68 -6.16
C ILE A 187 -5.95 7.14 -6.95
N GLY A 188 -5.92 7.00 -8.26
CA GLY A 188 -7.03 7.41 -9.11
C GLY A 188 -6.92 6.90 -10.53
N TRP A 189 -7.79 7.41 -11.40
CA TRP A 189 -7.73 7.19 -12.83
C TRP A 189 -7.86 8.52 -13.57
N ALA A 190 -7.40 8.56 -14.82
CA ALA A 190 -7.50 9.73 -15.67
C ALA A 190 -8.97 10.15 -15.86
N GLY A 191 -9.29 11.42 -15.57
CA GLY A 191 -10.64 11.97 -15.70
C GLY A 191 -11.58 11.69 -14.51
N ALA A 192 -11.05 11.29 -13.33
CA ALA A 192 -11.82 11.13 -12.10
C ALA A 192 -11.95 12.43 -11.33
#